data_4641d7a9235e99743e2c95c20ba0a133
#
_entry.id   4641d7a9235e99743e2c95c20ba0a133
#
_cell.length_a   1.000
_cell.length_b   1.000
_cell.length_c   1.000
_cell.angle_alpha   90.00
_cell.angle_beta   90.00
_cell.angle_gamma   90.00
#
_symmetry.space_group_name_H-M   'P 1'
#
loop_
_entity.id
_entity.type
_entity.pdbx_description
1 polymer ?
#
loop_
_entity_poly.entity_id
_entity_poly.type
_entity_poly.pdbx_seq_one_letter_code
_entity_poly.pdbx_strand_id
1 'polypeptide(L)'
;MNTKQLHRELISIFEKEFSKKYFQKINSEIKNCSSNGLLCPKKENIFKAFEKTNFTNLKIVILGQDPYHGNDQANGLAFAVNEKQKTPPSLRNIFKEIKNDLNHHPQTKKNLEFWAKQGVLLLNSSLTVRIETANSHSNLGWDLFTNNCL
;
A
#
# COMPACT_ATOMS: atom_id res chain seq x y z
N MET A 1 12.18 -2.81 5.08
CA MET A 1 12.18 -1.92 3.90
C MET A 1 13.49 -2.09 3.15
N ASN A 2 13.43 -2.26 1.85
CA ASN A 2 14.62 -2.37 1.01
C ASN A 2 14.93 -0.99 0.38
N THR A 3 15.79 -0.21 1.03
CA THR A 3 16.16 1.15 0.59
C THR A 3 16.82 1.20 -0.79
N LYS A 4 17.39 0.09 -1.27
CA LYS A 4 18.00 0.01 -2.63
C LYS A 4 16.96 0.14 -3.76
N GLN A 5 15.69 -0.05 -3.45
CA GLN A 5 14.59 0.06 -4.42
C GLN A 5 13.82 1.38 -4.33
N LEU A 6 14.15 2.25 -3.36
CA LEU A 6 13.52 3.56 -3.23
C LEU A 6 14.19 4.61 -4.10
N HIS A 7 13.36 5.52 -4.62
CA HIS A 7 13.87 6.72 -5.27
C HIS A 7 14.66 7.58 -4.27
N ARG A 8 15.76 8.21 -4.69
CA ARG A 8 16.67 8.95 -3.79
C ARG A 8 15.98 10.01 -2.95
N GLU A 9 15.05 10.76 -3.54
CA GLU A 9 14.29 11.80 -2.83
C GLU A 9 13.43 11.23 -1.70
N LEU A 10 12.82 10.06 -1.91
CA LEU A 10 12.03 9.39 -0.87
C LEU A 10 12.89 8.92 0.32
N ILE A 11 14.16 8.58 0.11
CA ILE A 11 15.03 8.14 1.21
C ILE A 11 15.15 9.25 2.25
N SER A 12 15.46 10.49 1.83
CA SER A 12 15.60 11.61 2.75
C SER A 12 14.30 11.98 3.47
N ILE A 13 13.16 11.89 2.76
CA ILE A 13 11.83 12.08 3.37
C ILE A 13 11.57 11.00 4.42
N PHE A 14 11.81 9.75 4.10
CA PHE A 14 11.60 8.62 5.01
C PHE A 14 12.47 8.72 6.26
N GLU A 15 13.76 9.06 6.13
CA GLU A 15 14.67 9.24 7.27
C GLU A 15 14.13 10.33 8.21
N LYS A 16 13.69 11.47 7.66
CA LYS A 16 13.08 12.57 8.42
C LYS A 16 11.80 12.11 9.11
N GLU A 17 10.90 11.41 8.41
CA GLU A 17 9.62 10.97 8.98
C GLU A 17 9.82 9.89 10.05
N PHE A 18 10.75 8.95 9.85
CA PHE A 18 11.04 7.88 10.81
C PHE A 18 11.60 8.40 12.14
N SER A 19 12.22 9.58 12.17
CA SER A 19 12.72 10.19 13.41
C SER A 19 11.61 10.86 14.27
N LYS A 20 10.41 11.08 13.71
CA LYS A 20 9.33 11.79 14.39
C LYS A 20 8.63 10.93 15.45
N LYS A 21 8.11 11.59 16.50
CA LYS A 21 7.42 10.91 17.62
C LYS A 21 6.22 10.09 17.19
N TYR A 22 5.44 10.59 16.22
CA TYR A 22 4.27 9.83 15.76
C TYR A 22 4.67 8.50 15.10
N PHE A 23 5.83 8.48 14.40
CA PHE A 23 6.32 7.27 13.75
C PHE A 23 6.79 6.21 14.77
N GLN A 24 7.22 6.63 15.98
CA GLN A 24 7.54 5.70 17.06
C GLN A 24 6.29 4.93 17.52
N LYS A 25 5.10 5.59 17.57
CA LYS A 25 3.82 4.93 17.86
C LYS A 25 3.48 3.90 16.78
N ILE A 26 3.62 4.28 15.50
CA ILE A 26 3.43 3.36 14.38
C ILE A 26 4.35 2.14 14.52
N ASN A 27 5.63 2.32 14.76
CA ASN A 27 6.60 1.25 14.92
C ASN A 27 6.27 0.31 16.10
N SER A 28 5.81 0.87 17.22
CA SER A 28 5.41 0.08 18.39
C SER A 28 4.23 -0.82 18.05
N GLU A 29 3.21 -0.28 17.39
CA GLU A 29 2.02 -1.04 17.01
C GLU A 29 2.33 -2.10 15.93
N ILE A 30 3.16 -1.76 14.94
CA ILE A 30 3.62 -2.74 13.94
C ILE A 30 4.34 -3.91 14.61
N LYS A 31 5.22 -3.64 15.57
CA LYS A 31 5.93 -4.70 16.31
C LYS A 31 4.95 -5.57 17.07
N ASN A 32 4.01 -4.97 17.81
CA ASN A 32 2.99 -5.68 18.57
C ASN A 32 2.12 -6.55 17.66
N CYS A 33 1.54 -6.00 16.60
CA CYS A 33 0.70 -6.74 15.66
C CYS A 33 1.49 -7.85 14.93
N SER A 34 2.73 -7.57 14.53
CA SER A 34 3.56 -8.55 13.82
C SER A 34 3.92 -9.75 14.70
N SER A 35 4.30 -9.54 15.98
CA SER A 35 4.63 -10.62 16.89
C SER A 35 3.44 -11.51 17.25
N ASN A 36 2.21 -10.97 17.18
CA ASN A 36 0.96 -11.69 17.42
C ASN A 36 0.32 -12.25 16.14
N GLY A 37 0.95 -12.11 14.97
CA GLY A 37 0.40 -12.57 13.70
C GLY A 37 -0.84 -11.80 13.22
N LEU A 38 -1.05 -10.58 13.71
CA LEU A 38 -2.25 -9.77 13.45
C LEU A 38 -2.01 -8.63 12.46
N LEU A 39 -0.83 -8.52 11.87
CA LEU A 39 -0.47 -7.41 10.98
C LEU A 39 -0.88 -7.66 9.53
N CYS A 40 -1.55 -6.70 8.93
CA CYS A 40 -1.88 -6.69 7.50
C CYS A 40 -1.48 -5.33 6.87
N PRO A 41 -0.77 -5.31 5.74
CA PRO A 41 -0.08 -6.43 5.07
C PRO A 41 1.09 -6.97 5.92
N LYS A 42 1.74 -8.05 5.47
CA LYS A 42 2.99 -8.53 6.09
C LYS A 42 4.02 -7.41 6.15
N LYS A 43 4.86 -7.43 7.20
CA LYS A 43 5.81 -6.35 7.50
C LYS A 43 6.70 -5.95 6.32
N GLU A 44 7.15 -6.92 5.53
CA GLU A 44 7.97 -6.70 4.34
C GLU A 44 7.24 -5.96 3.21
N ASN A 45 5.91 -5.93 3.23
CA ASN A 45 5.07 -5.32 2.20
C ASN A 45 4.52 -3.93 2.57
N ILE A 46 4.80 -3.41 3.78
CA ILE A 46 4.23 -2.13 4.24
C ILE A 46 4.57 -0.97 3.29
N PHE A 47 5.81 -0.93 2.80
CA PHE A 47 6.30 0.15 1.92
C PHE A 47 6.35 -0.24 0.44
N LYS A 48 5.71 -1.35 0.07
CA LYS A 48 5.78 -1.91 -1.28
C LYS A 48 5.29 -0.94 -2.37
N ALA A 49 4.31 -0.07 -2.07
CA ALA A 49 3.85 0.95 -3.01
C ALA A 49 5.01 1.86 -3.44
N PHE A 50 5.82 2.30 -2.51
CA PHE A 50 6.99 3.14 -2.79
C PHE A 50 8.14 2.36 -3.44
N GLU A 51 8.32 1.08 -3.10
CA GLU A 51 9.41 0.24 -3.63
C GLU A 51 9.15 -0.22 -5.08
N LYS A 52 7.88 -0.39 -5.47
CA LYS A 52 7.50 -0.93 -6.79
C LYS A 52 7.13 0.13 -7.81
N THR A 53 6.82 1.35 -7.37
CA THR A 53 6.47 2.43 -8.29
C THR A 53 7.70 2.98 -9.01
N ASN A 54 7.57 3.15 -10.31
CA ASN A 54 8.58 3.84 -11.12
C ASN A 54 8.41 5.36 -10.95
N PHE A 55 9.10 5.94 -9.96
CA PHE A 55 9.04 7.38 -9.67
C PHE A 55 9.67 8.26 -10.75
N THR A 56 10.64 7.75 -11.51
CA THR A 56 11.22 8.48 -12.65
C THR A 56 10.17 8.77 -13.73
N ASN A 57 9.15 7.92 -13.82
CA ASN A 57 8.05 8.06 -14.76
C ASN A 57 6.69 8.02 -14.02
N LEU A 58 6.61 8.73 -12.90
CA LEU A 58 5.36 8.83 -12.12
C LEU A 58 4.30 9.57 -12.96
N LYS A 59 3.16 8.92 -13.19
CA LYS A 59 2.05 9.44 -14.02
C LYS A 59 0.83 9.77 -13.20
N ILE A 60 0.53 8.94 -12.18
CA ILE A 60 -0.71 9.05 -11.43
C ILE A 60 -0.53 8.53 -10.00
N VAL A 61 -1.21 9.16 -9.06
CA VAL A 61 -1.33 8.71 -7.68
C VAL A 61 -2.78 8.30 -7.44
N ILE A 62 -3.00 7.07 -7.01
CA ILE A 62 -4.31 6.55 -6.63
C ILE A 62 -4.27 6.28 -5.12
N LEU A 63 -5.09 7.03 -4.38
CA LEU A 63 -5.17 6.89 -2.93
C LEU A 63 -6.32 5.96 -2.54
N GLY A 64 -5.97 4.90 -1.79
CA GLY A 64 -6.89 4.09 -1.04
C GLY A 64 -6.97 4.54 0.42
N GLN A 65 -7.89 3.99 1.18
CA GLN A 65 -8.07 4.29 2.60
C GLN A 65 -7.08 3.49 3.46
N ASP A 66 -7.24 2.17 3.49
CA ASP A 66 -6.45 1.22 4.27
C ASP A 66 -6.31 -0.11 3.52
N PRO A 67 -5.40 -0.99 3.93
CA PRO A 67 -5.25 -2.31 3.32
C PRO A 67 -6.49 -3.18 3.54
N TYR A 68 -6.75 -4.12 2.64
CA TYR A 68 -7.67 -5.20 2.93
C TYR A 68 -7.21 -5.96 4.18
N HIS A 69 -8.15 -6.22 5.08
CA HIS A 69 -7.86 -6.78 6.41
C HIS A 69 -7.99 -8.31 6.51
N GLY A 70 -8.39 -8.98 5.45
CA GLY A 70 -8.43 -10.45 5.43
C GLY A 70 -7.03 -11.07 5.53
N ASN A 71 -6.95 -12.25 6.13
CA ASN A 71 -5.68 -12.94 6.29
C ASN A 71 -4.98 -13.16 4.95
N ASP A 72 -3.71 -12.76 4.84
CA ASP A 72 -2.87 -12.83 3.64
C ASP A 72 -3.51 -12.17 2.39
N GLN A 73 -4.45 -11.24 2.57
CA GLN A 73 -5.18 -10.60 1.48
C GLN A 73 -4.40 -9.42 0.88
N ALA A 74 -4.03 -8.43 1.68
CA ALA A 74 -3.31 -7.25 1.22
C ALA A 74 -1.87 -7.59 0.81
N ASN A 75 -1.41 -6.99 -0.29
CA ASN A 75 -0.05 -7.16 -0.78
C ASN A 75 0.82 -5.91 -0.66
N GLY A 76 0.31 -4.83 -0.06
CA GLY A 76 1.02 -3.56 0.15
C GLY A 76 0.80 -2.50 -0.93
N LEU A 77 0.05 -2.78 -1.98
CA LEU A 77 -0.44 -1.80 -2.95
C LEU A 77 -1.92 -1.56 -2.71
N ALA A 78 -2.39 -0.31 -2.81
CA ALA A 78 -3.81 0.02 -2.70
C ALA A 78 -4.63 -0.75 -3.74
N PHE A 79 -5.82 -1.23 -3.35
CA PHE A 79 -6.75 -2.04 -4.16
C PHE A 79 -6.23 -3.42 -4.60
N ALA A 80 -4.95 -3.72 -4.42
CA ALA A 80 -4.33 -4.96 -4.84
C ALA A 80 -4.43 -6.07 -3.78
N VAL A 81 -4.45 -7.30 -4.25
CA VAL A 81 -4.44 -8.49 -3.39
C VAL A 81 -3.40 -9.50 -3.85
N ASN A 82 -3.04 -10.41 -2.96
CA ASN A 82 -2.22 -11.56 -3.32
C ASN A 82 -2.93 -12.45 -4.36
N GLU A 83 -2.18 -13.02 -5.29
CA GLU A 83 -2.73 -13.77 -6.45
C GLU A 83 -3.62 -14.96 -6.07
N LYS A 84 -3.42 -15.54 -4.89
CA LYS A 84 -4.23 -16.66 -4.39
C LYS A 84 -5.59 -16.24 -3.83
N GLN A 85 -5.76 -14.94 -3.55
CA GLN A 85 -6.99 -14.40 -2.97
C GLN A 85 -8.08 -14.18 -4.01
N LYS A 86 -9.35 -14.19 -3.59
CA LYS A 86 -10.48 -13.78 -4.44
C LYS A 86 -10.35 -12.28 -4.74
N THR A 87 -10.74 -11.88 -5.94
CA THR A 87 -10.76 -10.46 -6.33
C THR A 87 -11.82 -9.71 -5.52
N PRO A 88 -11.45 -8.68 -4.73
CA PRO A 88 -12.42 -7.91 -3.95
C PRO A 88 -13.40 -7.12 -4.83
N PRO A 89 -14.57 -6.75 -4.30
CA PRO A 89 -15.58 -6.01 -5.06
C PRO A 89 -15.06 -4.70 -5.66
N SER A 90 -14.29 -3.91 -4.90
CA SER A 90 -13.69 -2.66 -5.39
C SER A 90 -12.77 -2.89 -6.59
N LEU A 91 -11.86 -3.87 -6.52
CA LEU A 91 -10.96 -4.18 -7.63
C LEU A 91 -11.72 -4.74 -8.85
N ARG A 92 -12.79 -5.53 -8.63
CA ARG A 92 -13.67 -5.97 -9.73
C ARG A 92 -14.33 -4.80 -10.44
N ASN A 93 -14.81 -3.81 -9.68
CA ASN A 93 -15.43 -2.61 -10.24
C ASN A 93 -14.41 -1.81 -11.06
N ILE A 94 -13.19 -1.62 -10.54
CA ILE A 94 -12.11 -0.96 -11.29
C ILE A 94 -11.86 -1.67 -12.63
N PHE A 95 -11.71 -2.99 -12.62
CA PHE A 95 -11.50 -3.75 -13.86
C PHE A 95 -12.69 -3.68 -14.81
N LYS A 96 -13.92 -3.67 -14.27
CA LYS A 96 -15.14 -3.52 -15.06
C LYS A 96 -15.20 -2.16 -15.76
N GLU A 97 -14.91 -1.08 -15.03
CA GLU A 97 -14.91 0.26 -15.60
C GLU A 97 -13.84 0.44 -16.67
N ILE A 98 -12.61 -0.04 -16.44
CA ILE A 98 -11.55 -0.02 -17.46
C ILE A 98 -11.97 -0.77 -18.73
N LYS A 99 -12.61 -1.92 -18.57
CA LYS A 99 -13.12 -2.69 -19.71
C LYS A 99 -14.20 -1.93 -20.48
N ASN A 100 -15.13 -1.30 -19.76
CA ASN A 100 -16.26 -0.56 -20.35
C ASN A 100 -15.77 0.69 -21.09
N ASP A 101 -14.82 1.43 -20.48
CA ASP A 101 -14.34 2.71 -20.99
C ASP A 101 -13.39 2.53 -22.20
N LEU A 102 -12.47 1.60 -22.09
CA LEU A 102 -11.43 1.40 -23.12
C LEU A 102 -11.78 0.31 -24.14
N ASN A 103 -12.92 -0.36 -24.00
CA ASN A 103 -13.29 -1.54 -24.79
C ASN A 103 -12.15 -2.57 -24.91
N HIS A 104 -11.31 -2.65 -23.89
CA HIS A 104 -10.11 -3.48 -23.81
C HIS A 104 -10.10 -4.28 -22.52
N HIS A 105 -9.68 -5.54 -22.59
CA HIS A 105 -9.47 -6.34 -21.38
C HIS A 105 -8.14 -5.95 -20.73
N PRO A 106 -8.15 -5.26 -19.57
CA PRO A 106 -6.90 -4.97 -18.87
C PRO A 106 -6.21 -6.28 -18.49
N GLN A 107 -4.89 -6.26 -18.40
CA GLN A 107 -4.17 -7.36 -17.76
C GLN A 107 -4.65 -7.46 -16.30
N THR A 108 -5.48 -8.44 -16.00
CA THR A 108 -6.21 -8.59 -14.74
C THR A 108 -5.39 -9.25 -13.63
N LYS A 109 -4.08 -9.01 -13.57
CA LYS A 109 -3.26 -9.46 -12.43
C LYS A 109 -3.68 -8.66 -11.20
N LYS A 110 -4.24 -9.35 -10.23
CA LYS A 110 -4.81 -8.80 -8.99
C LYS A 110 -3.76 -8.12 -8.10
N ASN A 111 -2.48 -8.44 -8.29
CA ASN A 111 -1.38 -7.85 -7.53
C ASN A 111 -1.02 -6.42 -7.96
N LEU A 112 -1.49 -5.95 -9.10
CA LEU A 112 -1.31 -4.61 -9.69
C LEU A 112 0.15 -4.12 -9.80
N GLU A 113 1.14 -4.98 -9.62
CA GLU A 113 2.56 -4.58 -9.72
C GLU A 113 2.92 -4.07 -11.11
N PHE A 114 2.21 -4.55 -12.14
CA PHE A 114 2.40 -4.06 -13.51
C PHE A 114 2.04 -2.57 -13.65
N TRP A 115 1.00 -2.11 -12.93
CA TRP A 115 0.62 -0.70 -12.93
C TRP A 115 1.67 0.15 -12.20
N ALA A 116 2.16 -0.31 -11.05
CA ALA A 116 3.22 0.38 -10.31
C ALA A 116 4.47 0.57 -11.17
N LYS A 117 4.90 -0.45 -11.92
CA LYS A 117 6.03 -0.37 -12.85
C LYS A 117 5.83 0.65 -13.97
N GLN A 118 4.58 0.97 -14.34
CA GLN A 118 4.23 1.98 -15.33
C GLN A 118 4.12 3.41 -14.77
N GLY A 119 4.38 3.61 -13.48
CA GLY A 119 4.32 4.91 -12.83
C GLY A 119 2.97 5.22 -12.17
N VAL A 120 2.18 4.19 -11.81
CA VAL A 120 0.97 4.36 -11.00
C VAL A 120 1.32 4.10 -9.53
N LEU A 121 1.32 5.14 -8.70
CA LEU A 121 1.50 4.99 -7.24
C LEU A 121 0.16 4.59 -6.62
N LEU A 122 0.06 3.33 -6.20
CA LEU A 122 -1.11 2.75 -5.53
C LEU A 122 -0.90 2.80 -4.02
N LEU A 123 -1.24 3.92 -3.40
CA LEU A 123 -0.94 4.23 -1.99
C LEU A 123 -2.20 4.23 -1.13
N ASN A 124 -2.17 3.62 0.05
CA ASN A 124 -3.20 3.80 1.07
C ASN A 124 -2.83 4.93 2.02
N SER A 125 -3.81 5.67 2.53
CA SER A 125 -3.60 6.68 3.58
C SER A 125 -3.09 6.04 4.87
N SER A 126 -3.62 4.88 5.25
CA SER A 126 -3.07 4.02 6.29
C SER A 126 -2.36 2.83 5.66
N LEU A 127 -1.06 2.63 5.98
CA LEU A 127 -0.29 1.55 5.36
C LEU A 127 -0.47 0.19 6.04
N THR A 128 -1.13 0.15 7.20
CA THR A 128 -1.37 -1.09 7.94
C THR A 128 -2.75 -1.10 8.60
N VAL A 129 -3.24 -2.32 8.87
CA VAL A 129 -4.41 -2.61 9.71
C VAL A 129 -4.17 -3.88 10.50
N ARG A 130 -5.01 -4.13 11.51
CA ARG A 130 -5.10 -5.45 12.15
C ARG A 130 -5.94 -6.39 11.29
N ILE A 131 -5.54 -7.65 11.26
CA ILE A 131 -6.33 -8.70 10.61
C ILE A 131 -7.75 -8.67 11.15
N GLU A 132 -8.73 -8.82 10.25
CA GLU A 132 -10.17 -8.81 10.49
C GLU A 132 -10.76 -7.50 11.08
N THR A 133 -9.96 -6.44 11.15
CA THR A 133 -10.40 -5.17 11.73
C THR A 133 -10.09 -3.99 10.81
N ALA A 134 -11.04 -3.66 9.94
CA ALA A 134 -10.93 -2.50 9.06
C ALA A 134 -10.68 -1.21 9.85
N ASN A 135 -9.92 -0.29 9.26
CA ASN A 135 -9.68 1.05 9.81
C ASN A 135 -8.99 1.07 11.20
N SER A 136 -8.50 -0.06 11.69
CA SER A 136 -7.94 -0.21 13.05
C SER A 136 -6.71 0.64 13.33
N HIS A 137 -5.99 1.11 12.31
CA HIS A 137 -4.79 1.92 12.43
C HIS A 137 -4.95 3.37 11.91
N SER A 138 -6.20 3.83 11.69
CA SER A 138 -6.49 5.17 11.17
C SER A 138 -5.95 6.32 12.03
N ASN A 139 -5.86 6.11 13.36
CA ASN A 139 -5.41 7.12 14.31
C ASN A 139 -3.94 6.94 14.77
N LEU A 140 -3.15 6.12 14.06
CA LEU A 140 -1.74 5.90 14.40
C LEU A 140 -0.81 7.00 13.87
N GLY A 141 -1.26 7.80 12.89
CA GLY A 141 -0.46 8.83 12.22
C GLY A 141 0.11 8.39 10.87
N TRP A 142 -0.41 7.31 10.28
CA TRP A 142 -0.07 6.90 8.92
C TRP A 142 -0.41 7.99 7.89
N ASP A 143 -1.53 8.69 8.07
CA ASP A 143 -1.97 9.83 7.27
C ASP A 143 -0.92 10.96 7.24
N LEU A 144 -0.29 11.26 8.39
CA LEU A 144 0.80 12.23 8.45
C LEU A 144 2.01 11.77 7.63
N PHE A 145 2.37 10.49 7.75
CA PHE A 145 3.47 9.92 6.98
C PHE A 145 3.20 9.95 5.48
N THR A 146 2.05 9.46 5.04
CA THR A 146 1.72 9.36 3.61
C THR A 146 1.55 10.73 2.97
N ASN A 147 0.92 11.70 3.66
CA ASN A 147 0.80 13.08 3.18
C ASN A 147 2.16 13.78 3.02
N ASN A 148 3.12 13.49 3.90
CA ASN A 148 4.48 14.06 3.79
C ASN A 148 5.33 13.38 2.70
N CYS A 149 4.88 12.24 2.16
CA CYS A 149 5.53 11.54 1.05
C CYS A 149 4.95 11.91 -0.33
N LEU A 150 3.84 12.65 -0.36
CA LEU A 150 3.15 13.13 -1.58
C LEU A 150 3.47 14.58 -1.86
#